data_422b6ac879030272acba7856c2ae68a5
#
_entry.id   422b6ac879030272acba7856c2ae68a5
#
_cell.length_a   1.000
_cell.length_b   1.000
_cell.length_c   1.000
_cell.angle_alpha   90.00
_cell.angle_beta   90.00
_cell.angle_gamma   90.00
#
_symmetry.space_group_name_H-M   'P 1'
#
loop_
_entity.id
_entity.type
_entity.pdbx_description
1 polymer ?
#
loop_
_entity_poly.entity_id
_entity_poly.type
_entity_poly.pdbx_seq_one_letter_code
_entity_poly.pdbx_strand_id
1 'polypeptide(L)'
;MAVQNIFIAGMEKCGTSALYAWMVANGLAEERVPGVKEPYLYANDAPHPPRTRTSSLPLLDASVGYAGNAAVVARMPEYDTRIVLCLRNQLERTWSAYKMKKLIFGARADERIHHLSSQDNAETGRRRLDELELDQETYSITRSYFPRRSHHHVDRYLQKEREHLCSHDFAGRIEYELSFFLARRMLPFLSVLDASFLYRPMRNLLERYQPEDLSVVSVNRLADAADRRRFVNGVFGKDVETPDVPFSFSSGEVAFAEPKPDFNDKSFDLLRAAFRYDLSQARALIATTRFGDSLLDNAALDRYLDPR
;
A
#
# COMPACT_ATOMS: atom_id res chain seq x y z
N MET A 1 -18.85 -5.84 20.07
CA MET A 1 -17.73 -5.06 20.70
C MET A 1 -17.39 -3.90 19.78
N ALA A 2 -16.98 -2.77 20.34
CA ALA A 2 -16.62 -1.60 19.54
C ALA A 2 -15.26 -1.81 18.90
N VAL A 3 -15.11 -1.44 17.60
CA VAL A 3 -13.84 -1.48 16.88
C VAL A 3 -12.83 -0.57 17.57
N GLN A 4 -11.65 -1.09 17.86
CA GLN A 4 -10.59 -0.33 18.52
C GLN A 4 -9.41 -0.02 17.60
N ASN A 5 -9.18 -0.86 16.59
CA ASN A 5 -8.07 -0.74 15.69
C ASN A 5 -8.54 -0.83 14.23
N ILE A 6 -8.05 0.06 13.41
CA ILE A 6 -8.24 0.01 11.96
C ILE A 6 -6.87 0.09 11.30
N PHE A 7 -6.61 -0.86 10.41
CA PHE A 7 -5.39 -0.89 9.62
C PHE A 7 -5.73 -0.80 8.14
N ILE A 8 -5.21 0.23 7.47
CA ILE A 8 -5.13 0.23 6.00
C ILE A 8 -3.81 -0.47 5.65
N ALA A 9 -3.85 -1.82 5.64
CA ALA A 9 -2.65 -2.66 5.59
C ALA A 9 -2.02 -2.80 4.19
N GLY A 10 -2.59 -2.16 3.18
CA GLY A 10 -2.15 -2.19 1.78
C GLY A 10 -3.28 -1.74 0.84
N MET A 11 -3.10 -1.76 -0.50
CA MET A 11 -1.80 -1.94 -1.14
C MET A 11 -1.20 -0.55 -1.42
N GLU A 12 0.12 -0.48 -1.45
CA GLU A 12 0.83 0.75 -1.84
C GLU A 12 0.33 1.26 -3.20
N LYS A 13 0.15 2.56 -3.38
CA LYS A 13 -0.34 3.24 -4.61
C LYS A 13 -1.79 2.88 -5.03
N CYS A 14 -2.59 2.41 -4.10
CA CYS A 14 -4.02 2.13 -4.30
C CYS A 14 -4.96 3.16 -3.64
N GLY A 15 -4.49 4.37 -3.36
CA GLY A 15 -5.31 5.44 -2.78
C GLY A 15 -5.42 5.41 -1.25
N THR A 16 -4.55 4.67 -0.57
CA THR A 16 -4.54 4.54 0.89
C THR A 16 -4.37 5.88 1.61
N SER A 17 -3.59 6.82 1.05
CA SER A 17 -3.40 8.16 1.65
C SER A 17 -4.67 9.00 1.60
N ALA A 18 -5.42 8.94 0.50
CA ALA A 18 -6.69 9.63 0.38
C ALA A 18 -7.73 9.06 1.35
N LEU A 19 -7.78 7.72 1.47
CA LEU A 19 -8.70 7.06 2.40
C LEU A 19 -8.36 7.40 3.85
N TYR A 20 -7.08 7.35 4.22
CA TYR A 20 -6.60 7.74 5.54
C TYR A 20 -6.99 9.18 5.88
N ALA A 21 -6.64 10.13 5.01
CA ALA A 21 -6.93 11.54 5.22
C ALA A 21 -8.44 11.79 5.33
N TRP A 22 -9.26 11.14 4.50
CA TRP A 22 -10.71 11.25 4.57
C TRP A 22 -11.27 10.70 5.89
N MET A 23 -10.80 9.55 6.37
CA MET A 23 -11.25 8.98 7.64
C MET A 23 -10.92 9.89 8.84
N VAL A 24 -9.70 10.43 8.88
CA VAL A 24 -9.26 11.32 9.97
C VAL A 24 -10.00 12.66 9.92
N ALA A 25 -10.07 13.29 8.75
CA ALA A 25 -10.73 14.60 8.58
C ALA A 25 -12.22 14.57 8.91
N ASN A 26 -12.88 13.43 8.78
CA ASN A 26 -14.30 13.27 9.11
C ASN A 26 -14.55 12.67 10.51
N GLY A 27 -13.55 12.57 11.36
CA GLY A 27 -13.70 12.10 12.73
C GLY A 27 -14.14 10.63 12.85
N LEU A 28 -13.85 9.80 11.85
CA LEU A 28 -14.15 8.37 11.88
C LEU A 28 -13.10 7.58 12.67
N ALA A 29 -11.89 8.06 12.72
CA ALA A 29 -10.78 7.43 13.44
C ALA A 29 -9.75 8.45 13.90
N GLU A 30 -8.99 8.10 14.93
CA GLU A 30 -7.80 8.85 15.35
C GLU A 30 -6.53 8.25 14.77
N GLU A 31 -5.56 9.08 14.47
CA GLU A 31 -4.23 8.63 14.07
C GLU A 31 -3.57 7.81 15.19
N ARG A 32 -3.06 6.63 14.87
CA ARG A 32 -2.33 5.79 15.84
C ARG A 32 -1.10 6.50 16.40
N VAL A 33 -0.39 7.22 15.53
CA VAL A 33 0.68 8.15 15.91
C VAL A 33 0.32 9.52 15.32
N PRO A 34 0.14 10.56 16.14
CA PRO A 34 -0.26 11.88 15.65
C PRO A 34 0.65 12.41 14.55
N GLY A 35 0.07 12.83 13.43
CA GLY A 35 0.79 13.36 12.27
C GLY A 35 1.54 12.31 11.44
N VAL A 36 1.42 11.01 11.75
CA VAL A 36 2.14 9.95 11.05
C VAL A 36 1.16 8.94 10.46
N LYS A 37 1.01 8.97 9.15
CA LYS A 37 0.14 8.04 8.40
C LYS A 37 0.62 6.59 8.50
N GLU A 38 1.92 6.37 8.32
CA GLU A 38 2.57 5.04 8.23
C GLU A 38 3.61 4.87 9.35
N PRO A 39 3.18 4.61 10.58
CA PRO A 39 4.10 4.53 11.71
C PRO A 39 4.94 3.25 11.74
N TYR A 40 4.59 2.24 10.95
CA TYR A 40 5.28 0.94 10.86
C TYR A 40 5.61 0.28 12.21
N LEU A 41 4.77 0.51 13.22
CA LEU A 41 5.02 0.04 14.58
C LEU A 41 5.25 -1.46 14.67
N TYR A 42 4.52 -2.24 13.89
CA TYR A 42 4.58 -3.71 13.91
C TYR A 42 5.67 -4.28 12.99
N ALA A 43 6.37 -3.44 12.21
CA ALA A 43 7.49 -3.87 11.38
C ALA A 43 8.74 -4.23 12.19
N ASN A 44 8.87 -3.67 13.40
CA ASN A 44 10.01 -3.89 14.29
C ASN A 44 9.62 -4.79 15.46
N ASP A 45 10.59 -5.55 15.99
CA ASP A 45 10.40 -6.41 17.16
C ASP A 45 10.40 -5.64 18.50
N ALA A 46 10.55 -4.30 18.46
CA ALA A 46 10.55 -3.48 19.66
C ALA A 46 9.13 -3.44 20.30
N PRO A 47 9.03 -3.54 21.62
CA PRO A 47 7.75 -3.39 22.28
C PRO A 47 7.24 -1.96 22.07
N HIS A 48 6.01 -1.84 21.57
CA HIS A 48 5.38 -0.55 21.39
C HIS A 48 4.58 -0.21 22.66
N PRO A 49 4.80 0.94 23.26
CA PRO A 49 3.97 1.36 24.37
C PRO A 49 2.52 1.46 23.89
N PRO A 50 1.56 0.92 24.67
CA PRO A 50 0.17 1.12 24.34
C PRO A 50 -0.11 2.62 24.35
N ARG A 51 -0.63 3.14 23.24
CA ARG A 51 -1.08 4.53 23.23
C ARG A 51 -2.26 4.66 24.19
N THR A 52 -2.19 5.61 25.09
CA THR A 52 -3.35 6.03 25.87
C THR A 52 -4.35 6.65 24.89
N ARG A 53 -5.52 6.05 24.75
CA ARG A 53 -6.59 6.57 23.88
C ARG A 53 -7.06 7.90 24.45
N THR A 54 -7.22 8.89 23.57
CA THR A 54 -7.71 10.23 23.94
C THR A 54 -9.22 10.36 23.70
N SER A 55 -9.79 9.45 22.88
CA SER A 55 -11.22 9.41 22.57
C SER A 55 -11.76 7.98 22.48
N SER A 56 -13.05 7.84 22.18
CA SER A 56 -13.72 6.57 21.90
C SER A 56 -13.50 6.08 20.46
N LEU A 57 -12.85 6.89 19.60
CA LEU A 57 -12.63 6.55 18.20
C LEU A 57 -11.57 5.43 18.06
N PRO A 58 -11.67 4.59 17.02
CA PRO A 58 -10.64 3.60 16.73
C PRO A 58 -9.32 4.26 16.32
N LEU A 59 -8.21 3.60 16.63
CA LEU A 59 -6.88 4.03 16.21
C LEU A 59 -6.59 3.55 14.77
N LEU A 60 -6.25 4.48 13.90
CA LEU A 60 -5.95 4.25 12.48
C LEU A 60 -4.45 4.21 12.23
N ASP A 61 -4.01 3.17 11.53
CA ASP A 61 -2.65 2.95 11.04
C ASP A 61 -2.73 2.58 9.56
N ALA A 62 -2.07 3.34 8.70
CA ALA A 62 -2.12 3.09 7.25
C ALA A 62 -0.76 2.67 6.67
N SER A 63 -0.01 1.84 7.42
CA SER A 63 1.28 1.27 7.02
C SER A 63 1.07 0.20 5.94
N VAL A 64 1.20 0.60 4.69
CA VAL A 64 0.78 -0.17 3.50
C VAL A 64 1.59 -1.45 3.22
N GLY A 65 2.72 -1.65 3.88
CA GLY A 65 3.55 -2.85 3.74
C GLY A 65 3.13 -4.02 4.64
N TYR A 66 2.21 -3.82 5.58
CA TYR A 66 1.89 -4.84 6.59
C TYR A 66 1.37 -6.14 5.99
N ALA A 67 0.41 -6.08 5.10
CA ALA A 67 -0.23 -7.26 4.52
C ALA A 67 0.75 -8.18 3.76
N GLY A 68 1.81 -7.60 3.18
CA GLY A 68 2.84 -8.35 2.45
C GLY A 68 3.77 -9.20 3.32
N ASN A 69 3.78 -8.97 4.64
CA ASN A 69 4.71 -9.61 5.58
C ASN A 69 3.98 -10.38 6.69
N ALA A 70 3.97 -11.71 6.58
CA ALA A 70 3.29 -12.58 7.55
C ALA A 70 3.79 -12.39 8.99
N ALA A 71 5.10 -12.13 9.20
CA ALA A 71 5.64 -11.90 10.53
C ALA A 71 5.16 -10.57 11.13
N VAL A 72 4.93 -9.55 10.31
CA VAL A 72 4.30 -8.29 10.73
C VAL A 72 2.84 -8.51 11.08
N VAL A 73 2.10 -9.18 10.19
CA VAL A 73 0.68 -9.52 10.43
C VAL A 73 0.51 -10.28 11.75
N ALA A 74 1.40 -11.22 12.05
CA ALA A 74 1.37 -11.99 13.30
C ALA A 74 1.56 -11.12 14.56
N ARG A 75 2.17 -9.95 14.47
CA ARG A 75 2.36 -9.01 15.59
C ARG A 75 1.24 -7.98 15.75
N MET A 76 0.43 -7.78 14.71
CA MET A 76 -0.68 -6.83 14.78
C MET A 76 -1.74 -7.29 15.79
N PRO A 77 -2.49 -6.37 16.42
CA PRO A 77 -3.60 -6.73 17.33
C PRO A 77 -4.64 -7.59 16.60
N GLU A 78 -5.09 -8.65 17.25
CA GLU A 78 -6.09 -9.57 16.69
C GLU A 78 -7.51 -9.13 17.00
N TYR A 79 -7.76 -8.72 18.25
CA TYR A 79 -9.10 -8.43 18.75
C TYR A 79 -9.52 -6.98 18.45
N ASP A 80 -10.82 -6.79 18.25
CA ASP A 80 -11.44 -5.48 17.98
C ASP A 80 -10.77 -4.73 16.82
N THR A 81 -10.29 -5.48 15.83
CA THR A 81 -9.49 -4.99 14.70
C THR A 81 -10.28 -5.11 13.40
N ARG A 82 -10.16 -4.10 12.55
CA ARG A 82 -10.61 -4.12 11.16
C ARG A 82 -9.44 -3.86 10.24
N ILE A 83 -9.37 -4.63 9.18
CA ILE A 83 -8.35 -4.51 8.15
C ILE A 83 -9.01 -4.00 6.87
N VAL A 84 -8.40 -3.01 6.27
CA VAL A 84 -8.80 -2.47 4.96
C VAL A 84 -7.66 -2.69 3.97
N LEU A 85 -7.97 -3.34 2.85
CA LEU A 85 -7.09 -3.43 1.69
C LEU A 85 -7.66 -2.60 0.54
N CYS A 86 -6.88 -1.64 0.08
CA CYS A 86 -7.22 -0.84 -1.09
C CYS A 86 -6.65 -1.50 -2.34
N LEU A 87 -7.49 -1.72 -3.35
CA LEU A 87 -7.08 -2.30 -4.62
C LEU A 87 -7.21 -1.31 -5.78
N ARG A 88 -6.35 -1.50 -6.74
CA ARG A 88 -6.33 -0.81 -8.03
C ARG A 88 -5.86 -1.78 -9.11
N ASN A 89 -6.10 -1.47 -10.40
CA ASN A 89 -5.49 -2.22 -11.50
C ASN A 89 -3.98 -2.43 -11.28
N GLN A 90 -3.53 -3.67 -11.36
CA GLN A 90 -2.17 -4.07 -10.97
C GLN A 90 -1.09 -3.42 -11.85
N LEU A 91 -1.33 -3.28 -13.16
CA LEU A 91 -0.40 -2.62 -14.09
C LEU A 91 -0.30 -1.11 -13.81
N GLU A 92 -1.44 -0.46 -13.62
CA GLU A 92 -1.48 0.96 -13.28
C GLU A 92 -0.86 1.25 -11.91
N ARG A 93 -1.07 0.35 -10.95
CA ARG A 93 -0.44 0.42 -9.64
C ARG A 93 1.08 0.28 -9.78
N THR A 94 1.55 -0.71 -10.56
CA THR A 94 2.98 -0.95 -10.81
C THR A 94 3.66 0.27 -11.42
N TRP A 95 3.05 0.86 -12.45
CA TRP A 95 3.52 2.10 -13.04
C TRP A 95 3.59 3.26 -12.03
N SER A 96 2.55 3.41 -11.21
CA SER A 96 2.52 4.44 -10.16
C SER A 96 3.62 4.23 -9.11
N ALA A 97 3.92 2.98 -8.74
CA ALA A 97 4.99 2.65 -7.82
C ALA A 97 6.38 2.90 -8.43
N TYR A 98 6.56 2.55 -9.70
CA TYR A 98 7.80 2.83 -10.42
C TYR A 98 8.10 4.33 -10.44
N LYS A 99 7.12 5.15 -10.84
CA LYS A 99 7.28 6.61 -10.84
C LYS A 99 7.67 7.14 -9.46
N MET A 100 6.92 6.74 -8.44
CA MET A 100 7.19 7.17 -7.07
C MET A 100 8.60 6.77 -6.61
N LYS A 101 8.96 5.49 -6.77
CA LYS A 101 10.27 5.00 -6.32
C LYS A 101 11.41 5.63 -7.10
N LYS A 102 11.26 5.80 -8.42
CA LYS A 102 12.27 6.47 -9.26
C LYS A 102 12.46 7.94 -8.87
N LEU A 103 11.39 8.65 -8.54
CA LEU A 103 11.46 10.03 -8.04
C LEU A 103 12.11 10.10 -6.65
N ILE A 104 11.72 9.22 -5.73
CA ILE A 104 12.26 9.22 -4.36
C ILE A 104 13.74 8.84 -4.35
N PHE A 105 14.14 7.83 -5.11
CA PHE A 105 15.49 7.28 -5.05
C PHE A 105 16.41 7.72 -6.19
N GLY A 106 15.86 8.24 -7.29
CA GLY A 106 16.58 8.61 -8.49
C GLY A 106 16.72 10.10 -8.73
N ALA A 107 15.82 10.91 -8.20
CA ALA A 107 15.85 12.35 -8.39
C ALA A 107 16.97 13.04 -7.58
N ARG A 108 17.40 14.20 -8.04
CA ARG A 108 18.20 15.11 -7.24
C ARG A 108 17.41 15.56 -6.00
N ALA A 109 18.10 15.99 -4.94
CA ALA A 109 17.45 16.36 -3.68
C ALA A 109 16.32 17.40 -3.85
N ASP A 110 16.51 18.38 -4.73
CA ASP A 110 15.54 19.42 -5.10
C ASP A 110 14.26 18.86 -5.77
N GLU A 111 14.41 17.90 -6.70
CA GLU A 111 13.27 17.22 -7.35
C GLU A 111 12.47 16.36 -6.36
N ARG A 112 13.17 15.71 -5.42
CA ARG A 112 12.52 14.95 -4.32
C ARG A 112 11.69 15.86 -3.42
N ILE A 113 12.19 17.04 -3.09
CA ILE A 113 11.48 18.04 -2.28
C ILE A 113 10.17 18.46 -2.96
N HIS A 114 10.21 18.70 -4.28
CA HIS A 114 9.01 19.06 -5.04
C HIS A 114 7.95 17.95 -5.05
N HIS A 115 8.36 16.70 -5.18
CA HIS A 115 7.44 15.57 -5.16
C HIS A 115 6.76 15.39 -3.79
N LEU A 116 7.52 15.52 -2.72
CA LEU A 116 6.99 15.38 -1.36
C LEU A 116 6.16 16.60 -0.94
N SER A 117 6.53 17.80 -1.36
CA SER A 117 5.79 19.03 -1.05
C SER A 117 4.40 19.13 -1.71
N SER A 118 4.16 18.37 -2.76
CA SER A 118 2.83 18.30 -3.39
C SER A 118 1.86 17.38 -2.65
N GLN A 119 2.35 16.55 -1.74
CA GLN A 119 1.53 15.56 -1.01
C GLN A 119 1.47 15.80 0.50
N ASP A 120 2.48 16.43 1.09
CA ASP A 120 2.58 16.76 2.51
C ASP A 120 3.03 18.21 2.68
N ASN A 121 2.73 18.81 3.84
CA ASN A 121 3.24 20.14 4.17
C ASN A 121 4.73 20.25 3.85
N ALA A 122 5.11 21.24 3.04
CA ALA A 122 6.47 21.45 2.52
C ALA A 122 7.57 21.40 3.60
N GLU A 123 7.22 21.75 4.83
CA GLU A 123 8.11 21.76 5.98
C GLU A 123 8.39 20.36 6.54
N THR A 124 7.40 19.48 6.56
CA THR A 124 7.54 18.07 6.97
C THR A 124 8.34 17.26 5.93
N GLY A 125 8.09 17.53 4.66
CA GLY A 125 8.85 16.90 3.55
C GLY A 125 10.32 17.30 3.55
N ARG A 126 10.65 18.58 3.84
CA ARG A 126 12.03 19.05 3.97
C ARG A 126 12.76 18.39 5.12
N ARG A 127 12.17 18.33 6.33
CA ARG A 127 12.78 17.66 7.47
C ARG A 127 13.11 16.19 7.19
N ARG A 128 12.21 15.45 6.57
CA ARG A 128 12.43 14.02 6.22
C ARG A 128 13.58 13.83 5.23
N LEU A 129 13.81 14.77 4.32
CA LEU A 129 14.91 14.68 3.35
C LEU A 129 16.25 15.11 3.93
N ASP A 130 16.24 16.16 4.73
CA ASP A 130 17.47 16.73 5.32
C ASP A 130 18.06 15.84 6.42
N GLU A 131 17.23 15.06 7.13
CA GLU A 131 17.64 14.22 8.26
C GLU A 131 17.93 12.75 7.88
N LEU A 132 17.99 12.39 6.60
CA LEU A 132 18.17 10.98 6.15
C LEU A 132 17.09 10.01 6.66
N GLU A 133 15.99 10.51 7.22
CA GLU A 133 14.92 9.69 7.81
C GLU A 133 14.28 8.74 6.81
N LEU A 134 14.14 9.14 5.53
CA LEU A 134 13.69 8.24 4.46
C LEU A 134 14.63 7.04 4.30
N ASP A 135 15.91 7.24 4.48
CA ASP A 135 16.88 6.15 4.43
C ASP A 135 16.84 5.30 5.70
N GLN A 136 16.58 5.89 6.87
CA GLN A 136 16.38 5.15 8.11
C GLN A 136 15.08 4.35 8.10
N GLU A 137 13.98 4.92 7.60
CA GLU A 137 12.70 4.21 7.46
C GLU A 137 12.83 3.03 6.48
N THR A 138 13.35 3.28 5.28
CA THR A 138 13.65 2.25 4.29
C THR A 138 14.60 1.21 4.86
N TYR A 139 15.61 1.64 5.61
CA TYR A 139 16.55 0.78 6.29
C TYR A 139 15.88 -0.08 7.36
N SER A 140 15.06 0.51 8.23
CA SER A 140 14.33 -0.21 9.28
C SER A 140 13.39 -1.26 8.69
N ILE A 141 12.63 -0.89 7.66
CA ILE A 141 11.75 -1.81 6.95
C ILE A 141 12.56 -2.94 6.30
N THR A 142 13.64 -2.61 5.59
CA THR A 142 14.51 -3.61 4.96
C THR A 142 15.11 -4.55 5.99
N ARG A 143 15.52 -4.02 7.15
CA ARG A 143 16.08 -4.82 8.24
C ARG A 143 15.06 -5.80 8.82
N SER A 144 13.78 -5.44 8.87
CA SER A 144 12.74 -6.36 9.30
C SER A 144 12.62 -7.61 8.41
N TYR A 145 12.96 -7.47 7.11
CA TYR A 145 13.05 -8.60 6.17
C TYR A 145 14.36 -9.37 6.27
N PHE A 146 15.44 -8.73 6.75
CA PHE A 146 16.78 -9.33 6.84
C PHE A 146 17.41 -9.19 8.25
N PRO A 147 16.74 -9.67 9.31
CA PRO A 147 17.14 -9.40 10.69
C PRO A 147 18.52 -9.96 11.05
N ARG A 148 19.03 -10.95 10.30
CA ARG A 148 20.33 -11.60 10.53
C ARG A 148 21.46 -11.04 9.68
N ARG A 149 21.22 -10.01 8.85
CA ARG A 149 22.25 -9.41 8.01
C ARG A 149 22.87 -8.19 8.68
N SER A 150 24.19 -7.98 8.45
CA SER A 150 24.87 -6.79 8.95
C SER A 150 24.37 -5.51 8.24
N HIS A 151 24.47 -4.35 8.90
CA HIS A 151 24.13 -3.05 8.33
C HIS A 151 24.78 -2.83 6.96
N HIS A 152 26.08 -3.09 6.85
CA HIS A 152 26.84 -2.94 5.61
C HIS A 152 26.29 -3.77 4.43
N HIS A 153 25.75 -4.97 4.68
CA HIS A 153 25.12 -5.77 3.62
C HIS A 153 23.79 -5.19 3.16
N VAL A 154 23.00 -4.65 4.09
CA VAL A 154 21.71 -4.01 3.77
C VAL A 154 21.96 -2.73 2.97
N ASP A 155 22.90 -1.89 3.38
CA ASP A 155 23.24 -0.64 2.69
C ASP A 155 23.73 -0.91 1.25
N ARG A 156 24.65 -1.86 1.09
CA ARG A 156 25.15 -2.24 -0.23
C ARG A 156 24.04 -2.80 -1.13
N TYR A 157 23.14 -3.58 -0.55
CA TYR A 157 22.00 -4.10 -1.29
C TYR A 157 21.04 -2.97 -1.74
N LEU A 158 20.67 -2.07 -0.84
CA LEU A 158 19.83 -0.92 -1.16
C LEU A 158 20.47 0.00 -2.21
N GLN A 159 21.78 0.23 -2.12
CA GLN A 159 22.50 1.02 -3.12
C GLN A 159 22.40 0.37 -4.50
N LYS A 160 22.64 -0.93 -4.62
CA LYS A 160 22.51 -1.66 -5.91
C LYS A 160 21.09 -1.58 -6.46
N GLU A 161 20.08 -1.73 -5.60
CA GLU A 161 18.68 -1.61 -6.00
C GLU A 161 18.34 -0.21 -6.52
N ARG A 162 18.87 0.83 -5.87
CA ARG A 162 18.73 2.22 -6.33
C ARG A 162 19.39 2.42 -7.68
N GLU A 163 20.64 1.99 -7.84
CA GLU A 163 21.38 2.09 -9.10
C GLU A 163 20.59 1.43 -10.23
N HIS A 164 20.07 0.23 -10.00
CA HIS A 164 19.28 -0.47 -10.99
C HIS A 164 17.96 0.28 -11.32
N LEU A 165 17.24 0.74 -10.30
CA LEU A 165 16.00 1.49 -10.49
C LEU A 165 16.22 2.78 -11.29
N CYS A 166 17.35 3.46 -11.08
CA CYS A 166 17.66 4.72 -11.73
C CYS A 166 18.17 4.56 -13.18
N SER A 167 18.92 3.49 -13.45
CA SER A 167 19.56 3.24 -14.75
C SER A 167 18.65 2.57 -15.77
N HIS A 168 17.49 2.03 -15.35
CA HIS A 168 16.57 1.34 -16.25
C HIS A 168 15.26 2.13 -16.41
N ASP A 169 14.66 2.02 -17.58
CA ASP A 169 13.28 2.44 -17.82
C ASP A 169 12.29 1.46 -17.17
N PHE A 170 11.00 1.76 -17.33
CA PHE A 170 9.96 0.92 -16.75
C PHE A 170 10.02 -0.54 -17.25
N ALA A 171 10.18 -0.73 -18.57
CA ALA A 171 10.22 -2.08 -19.14
C ALA A 171 11.42 -2.88 -18.64
N GLY A 172 12.60 -2.28 -18.62
CA GLY A 172 13.82 -2.93 -18.09
C GLY A 172 13.71 -3.24 -16.59
N ARG A 173 13.05 -2.37 -15.81
CA ARG A 173 12.79 -2.66 -14.38
C ARG A 173 11.83 -3.84 -14.21
N ILE A 174 10.78 -3.92 -15.01
CA ILE A 174 9.83 -5.04 -14.98
C ILE A 174 10.51 -6.35 -15.36
N GLU A 175 11.30 -6.36 -16.45
CA GLU A 175 12.04 -7.56 -16.86
C GLU A 175 12.97 -8.06 -15.75
N TYR A 176 13.73 -7.16 -15.14
CA TYR A 176 14.59 -7.49 -14.00
C TYR A 176 13.81 -8.16 -12.86
N GLU A 177 12.70 -7.56 -12.41
CA GLU A 177 11.91 -8.11 -11.30
C GLU A 177 11.21 -9.42 -11.67
N LEU A 178 10.71 -9.56 -12.91
CA LEU A 178 10.14 -10.81 -13.39
C LEU A 178 11.17 -11.94 -13.40
N SER A 179 12.46 -11.67 -13.64
CA SER A 179 13.51 -12.68 -13.57
C SER A 179 13.61 -13.31 -12.18
N PHE A 180 13.41 -12.53 -11.11
CA PHE A 180 13.36 -13.04 -9.73
C PHE A 180 12.09 -13.86 -9.49
N PHE A 181 10.96 -13.37 -9.96
CA PHE A 181 9.69 -14.07 -9.83
C PHE A 181 9.72 -15.44 -10.52
N LEU A 182 10.21 -15.50 -11.76
CA LEU A 182 10.34 -16.76 -12.51
C LEU A 182 11.35 -17.72 -11.88
N ALA A 183 12.43 -17.20 -11.30
CA ALA A 183 13.41 -17.99 -10.57
C ALA A 183 12.93 -18.41 -9.17
N ARG A 184 11.69 -18.09 -8.79
CA ARG A 184 11.11 -18.31 -7.45
C ARG A 184 11.98 -17.71 -6.33
N ARG A 185 12.62 -16.58 -6.61
CA ARG A 185 13.40 -15.81 -5.64
C ARG A 185 12.52 -14.73 -5.04
N MET A 186 12.93 -14.23 -3.88
CA MET A 186 12.29 -13.07 -3.28
C MET A 186 12.51 -11.85 -4.17
N LEU A 187 11.43 -11.10 -4.42
CA LEU A 187 11.50 -9.86 -5.17
C LEU A 187 12.43 -8.86 -4.48
N PRO A 188 13.04 -7.94 -5.23
CA PRO A 188 13.86 -6.88 -4.66
C PRO A 188 13.09 -6.04 -3.64
N PHE A 189 13.78 -5.48 -2.65
CA PHE A 189 13.13 -4.65 -1.63
C PHE A 189 12.47 -3.39 -2.22
N LEU A 190 13.12 -2.73 -3.18
CA LEU A 190 12.53 -1.60 -3.92
C LEU A 190 11.62 -2.08 -5.07
N SER A 191 11.07 -3.29 -4.95
CA SER A 191 10.22 -3.88 -5.97
C SER A 191 9.02 -3.01 -6.29
N VAL A 192 8.81 -2.79 -7.58
CA VAL A 192 7.60 -2.15 -8.09
C VAL A 192 6.47 -3.17 -8.30
N LEU A 193 6.80 -4.46 -8.35
CA LEU A 193 5.84 -5.56 -8.56
C LEU A 193 5.26 -6.10 -7.26
N ASP A 194 6.03 -6.17 -6.16
CA ASP A 194 5.66 -6.93 -4.96
C ASP A 194 4.26 -6.58 -4.45
N ALA A 195 3.98 -5.30 -4.23
CA ALA A 195 2.66 -4.87 -3.78
C ALA A 195 1.57 -4.89 -4.88
N SER A 196 1.86 -5.38 -6.09
CA SER A 196 0.84 -5.65 -7.11
C SER A 196 0.31 -7.08 -7.05
N PHE A 197 1.02 -8.00 -6.39
CA PHE A 197 0.53 -9.34 -6.14
C PHE A 197 -0.40 -9.34 -4.93
N LEU A 198 -1.61 -9.79 -5.11
CA LEU A 198 -2.70 -9.68 -4.14
C LEU A 198 -2.93 -10.96 -3.33
N TYR A 199 -2.67 -12.11 -3.92
CA TYR A 199 -2.96 -13.40 -3.30
C TYR A 199 -2.20 -13.61 -1.99
N ARG A 200 -0.89 -13.35 -1.96
CA ARG A 200 -0.06 -13.53 -0.76
C ARG A 200 -0.47 -12.60 0.39
N PRO A 201 -0.64 -11.29 0.18
CA PRO A 201 -1.17 -10.40 1.21
C PRO A 201 -2.52 -10.84 1.77
N MET A 202 -3.46 -11.23 0.90
CA MET A 202 -4.78 -11.72 1.31
C MET A 202 -4.66 -12.97 2.18
N ARG A 203 -3.84 -13.93 1.76
CA ARG A 203 -3.62 -15.17 2.53
C ARG A 203 -3.01 -14.88 3.89
N ASN A 204 -1.97 -14.04 3.97
CA ASN A 204 -1.33 -13.66 5.24
C ASN A 204 -2.34 -13.08 6.24
N LEU A 205 -3.26 -12.24 5.75
CA LEU A 205 -4.29 -11.65 6.60
C LEU A 205 -5.34 -12.67 7.04
N LEU A 206 -5.80 -13.54 6.14
CA LEU A 206 -6.80 -14.56 6.44
C LEU A 206 -6.27 -15.72 7.29
N GLU A 207 -4.96 -15.90 7.40
CA GLU A 207 -4.33 -16.81 8.37
C GLU A 207 -4.46 -16.30 9.82
N ARG A 208 -4.75 -14.99 10.01
CA ARG A 208 -4.83 -14.39 11.34
C ARG A 208 -6.20 -13.80 11.69
N TYR A 209 -6.86 -13.19 10.73
CA TYR A 209 -8.13 -12.47 10.93
C TYR A 209 -9.28 -13.24 10.32
N GLN A 210 -10.46 -13.10 10.92
CA GLN A 210 -11.66 -13.64 10.32
C GLN A 210 -12.02 -12.90 9.03
N PRO A 211 -12.60 -13.56 8.03
CA PRO A 211 -12.98 -12.93 6.76
C PRO A 211 -13.86 -11.67 6.95
N GLU A 212 -14.71 -11.66 7.99
CA GLU A 212 -15.58 -10.54 8.32
C GLU A 212 -14.83 -9.33 8.87
N ASP A 213 -13.58 -9.49 9.29
CA ASP A 213 -12.73 -8.39 9.75
C ASP A 213 -11.96 -7.73 8.62
N LEU A 214 -11.93 -8.36 7.45
CA LEU A 214 -11.29 -7.85 6.25
C LEU A 214 -12.28 -7.15 5.34
N SER A 215 -11.91 -5.95 4.88
CA SER A 215 -12.63 -5.16 3.90
C SER A 215 -11.71 -4.88 2.72
N VAL A 216 -12.12 -5.31 1.52
CA VAL A 216 -11.35 -5.08 0.29
C VAL A 216 -12.12 -4.07 -0.57
N VAL A 217 -11.44 -2.99 -0.99
CA VAL A 217 -12.11 -1.84 -1.61
C VAL A 217 -11.28 -1.21 -2.73
N SER A 218 -11.93 -0.86 -3.82
CA SER A 218 -11.41 0.10 -4.80
C SER A 218 -11.83 1.49 -4.35
N VAL A 219 -10.87 2.33 -3.95
CA VAL A 219 -11.20 3.62 -3.29
C VAL A 219 -12.04 4.57 -4.15
N ASN A 220 -11.97 4.47 -5.48
CA ASN A 220 -12.83 5.24 -6.39
C ASN A 220 -14.33 4.90 -6.24
N ARG A 221 -14.67 3.69 -5.76
CA ARG A 221 -16.06 3.33 -5.46
C ARG A 221 -16.65 4.18 -4.33
N LEU A 222 -15.82 4.66 -3.42
CA LEU A 222 -16.27 5.49 -2.29
C LEU A 222 -16.71 6.91 -2.70
N ALA A 223 -16.54 7.30 -3.95
CA ALA A 223 -17.17 8.50 -4.50
C ALA A 223 -18.70 8.36 -4.54
N ASP A 224 -19.22 7.16 -4.76
CA ASP A 224 -20.64 6.84 -4.68
C ASP A 224 -21.11 6.86 -3.21
N ALA A 225 -22.23 7.51 -2.95
CA ALA A 225 -22.76 7.70 -1.60
C ALA A 225 -23.25 6.38 -0.95
N ALA A 226 -23.81 5.46 -1.75
CA ALA A 226 -24.30 4.18 -1.25
C ALA A 226 -23.14 3.25 -0.91
N ASP A 227 -22.10 3.20 -1.75
CA ASP A 227 -20.89 2.43 -1.50
C ASP A 227 -20.12 2.99 -0.30
N ARG A 228 -20.04 4.31 -0.16
CA ARG A 228 -19.43 4.99 0.99
C ARG A 228 -20.16 4.65 2.30
N ARG A 229 -21.50 4.71 2.30
CA ARG A 229 -22.32 4.30 3.45
C ARG A 229 -22.11 2.82 3.80
N ARG A 230 -22.09 1.95 2.79
CA ARG A 230 -21.82 0.52 2.98
C ARG A 230 -20.45 0.29 3.63
N PHE A 231 -19.42 1.00 3.14
CA PHE A 231 -18.07 0.93 3.68
C PHE A 231 -18.03 1.39 5.15
N VAL A 232 -18.57 2.56 5.47
CA VAL A 232 -18.59 3.10 6.85
C VAL A 232 -19.33 2.14 7.78
N ASN A 233 -20.53 1.71 7.42
CA ASN A 233 -21.31 0.79 8.25
C ASN A 233 -20.60 -0.56 8.46
N GLY A 234 -19.89 -1.04 7.47
CA GLY A 234 -19.17 -2.30 7.57
C GLY A 234 -17.90 -2.22 8.41
N VAL A 235 -17.13 -1.14 8.28
CA VAL A 235 -15.86 -0.98 9.00
C VAL A 235 -16.09 -0.50 10.43
N PHE A 236 -16.95 0.49 10.62
CA PHE A 236 -17.12 1.17 11.92
C PHE A 236 -18.35 0.73 12.70
N GLY A 237 -19.34 0.13 12.05
CA GLY A 237 -20.63 -0.25 12.62
C GLY A 237 -21.80 0.57 12.09
N LYS A 238 -23.01 0.04 12.21
CA LYS A 238 -24.22 0.65 11.64
C LYS A 238 -24.64 1.96 12.30
N ASP A 239 -24.21 2.17 13.53
CA ASP A 239 -24.57 3.36 14.32
C ASP A 239 -23.65 4.56 14.03
N VAL A 240 -22.62 4.36 13.21
CA VAL A 240 -21.70 5.44 12.81
C VAL A 240 -22.29 6.18 11.61
N GLU A 241 -22.49 7.47 11.78
CA GLU A 241 -23.00 8.36 10.73
C GLU A 241 -21.99 8.43 9.57
N THR A 242 -22.48 8.24 8.36
CA THR A 242 -21.64 8.38 7.17
C THR A 242 -21.46 9.86 6.84
N PRO A 243 -20.21 10.35 6.76
CA PRO A 243 -19.97 11.74 6.44
C PRO A 243 -20.58 12.13 5.09
N ASP A 244 -21.22 13.29 5.05
CA ASP A 244 -21.76 13.88 3.80
C ASP A 244 -20.66 14.36 2.86
N VAL A 245 -19.43 14.54 3.38
CA VAL A 245 -18.28 14.98 2.58
C VAL A 245 -17.92 13.90 1.56
N PRO A 246 -18.01 14.20 0.26
CA PRO A 246 -17.68 13.23 -0.78
C PRO A 246 -16.22 12.77 -0.66
N PHE A 247 -16.02 11.48 -0.83
CA PHE A 247 -14.67 10.98 -1.02
C PHE A 247 -14.16 11.43 -2.39
N SER A 248 -13.07 12.16 -2.43
CA SER A 248 -12.39 12.53 -3.67
C SER A 248 -10.98 11.93 -3.68
N PHE A 249 -10.65 11.25 -4.76
CA PHE A 249 -9.33 10.76 -5.03
C PHE A 249 -8.82 11.40 -6.31
N SER A 250 -7.92 12.36 -6.18
CA SER A 250 -7.12 12.84 -7.29
C SER A 250 -5.70 12.25 -7.14
N SER A 251 -5.28 11.41 -8.07
CA SER A 251 -3.86 11.14 -8.22
C SER A 251 -3.26 12.43 -8.77
N GLY A 252 -2.59 13.22 -7.92
CA GLY A 252 -1.84 14.38 -8.40
C GLY A 252 -0.94 13.93 -9.55
N GLU A 253 -1.05 14.59 -10.70
CA GLU A 253 -0.14 14.34 -11.82
C GLU A 253 1.22 14.90 -11.43
N VAL A 254 2.10 14.00 -11.02
CA VAL A 254 3.50 14.34 -10.87
C VAL A 254 4.13 14.29 -12.25
N ALA A 255 4.73 15.39 -12.68
CA ALA A 255 5.50 15.42 -13.92
C ALA A 255 6.57 14.33 -13.88
N PHE A 256 6.58 13.47 -14.87
CA PHE A 256 7.52 12.36 -14.97
C PHE A 256 8.06 12.30 -16.40
N ALA A 257 9.39 12.16 -16.53
CA ALA A 257 10.07 12.26 -17.84
C ALA A 257 9.71 11.10 -18.79
N GLU A 258 9.42 9.92 -18.24
CA GLU A 258 9.07 8.77 -19.06
C GLU A 258 7.56 8.75 -19.34
N PRO A 259 7.12 8.50 -20.58
CA PRO A 259 5.71 8.37 -20.90
C PRO A 259 5.12 7.11 -20.27
N LYS A 260 3.81 7.14 -19.97
CA LYS A 260 3.10 5.95 -19.53
C LYS A 260 3.15 4.90 -20.65
N PRO A 261 3.56 3.66 -20.35
CA PRO A 261 3.63 2.61 -21.35
C PRO A 261 2.23 2.22 -21.87
N ASP A 262 2.16 1.73 -23.10
CA ASP A 262 0.97 1.00 -23.55
C ASP A 262 0.99 -0.41 -22.96
N PHE A 263 0.17 -0.65 -21.97
CA PHE A 263 0.08 -1.96 -21.33
C PHE A 263 -0.51 -3.07 -22.19
N ASN A 264 -0.97 -2.76 -23.42
CA ASN A 264 -1.39 -3.75 -24.41
C ASN A 264 -0.20 -4.25 -25.27
N ASP A 265 0.96 -3.59 -25.17
CA ASP A 265 2.15 -4.05 -25.86
C ASP A 265 2.54 -5.47 -25.44
N LYS A 266 3.06 -6.25 -26.42
CA LYS A 266 3.45 -7.65 -26.19
C LYS A 266 4.57 -7.82 -25.17
N SER A 267 5.40 -6.80 -24.97
CA SER A 267 6.44 -6.80 -23.92
C SER A 267 5.87 -7.01 -22.51
N PHE A 268 4.59 -6.72 -22.29
CA PHE A 268 3.91 -6.92 -21.02
C PHE A 268 3.07 -8.22 -20.93
N ASP A 269 3.10 -9.11 -21.94
CA ASP A 269 2.29 -10.34 -21.95
C ASP A 269 2.54 -11.22 -20.72
N LEU A 270 3.80 -11.41 -20.37
CA LEU A 270 4.18 -12.21 -19.21
C LEU A 270 3.69 -11.58 -17.90
N LEU A 271 3.83 -10.26 -17.77
CA LEU A 271 3.34 -9.53 -16.60
C LEU A 271 1.82 -9.60 -16.50
N ARG A 272 1.11 -9.41 -17.61
CA ARG A 272 -0.36 -9.56 -17.67
C ARG A 272 -0.81 -10.96 -17.27
N ALA A 273 -0.12 -11.99 -17.78
CA ALA A 273 -0.42 -13.38 -17.42
C ALA A 273 -0.21 -13.65 -15.92
N ALA A 274 0.90 -13.14 -15.34
CA ALA A 274 1.19 -13.27 -13.92
C ALA A 274 0.13 -12.57 -13.06
N PHE A 275 -0.27 -11.35 -13.39
CA PHE A 275 -1.30 -10.62 -12.66
C PHE A 275 -2.69 -11.22 -12.83
N ARG A 276 -3.05 -11.71 -14.02
CA ARG A 276 -4.31 -12.43 -14.24
C ARG A 276 -4.40 -13.66 -13.33
N TYR A 277 -3.34 -14.44 -13.28
CA TYR A 277 -3.28 -15.62 -12.41
C TYR A 277 -3.42 -15.24 -10.94
N ASP A 278 -2.62 -14.27 -10.47
CA ASP A 278 -2.66 -13.79 -9.09
C ASP A 278 -4.05 -13.25 -8.71
N LEU A 279 -4.64 -12.39 -9.56
CA LEU A 279 -5.97 -11.83 -9.32
C LEU A 279 -7.04 -12.93 -9.27
N SER A 280 -6.95 -13.95 -10.13
CA SER A 280 -7.90 -15.08 -10.11
C SER A 280 -7.86 -15.83 -8.78
N GLN A 281 -6.66 -16.06 -8.23
CA GLN A 281 -6.49 -16.69 -6.92
C GLN A 281 -6.97 -15.77 -5.79
N ALA A 282 -6.64 -14.48 -5.87
CA ALA A 282 -7.04 -13.49 -4.87
C ALA A 282 -8.57 -13.32 -4.82
N ARG A 283 -9.29 -13.37 -5.94
CA ARG A 283 -10.76 -13.24 -6.01
C ARG A 283 -11.47 -14.30 -5.18
N ALA A 284 -10.98 -15.54 -5.19
CA ALA A 284 -11.56 -16.60 -4.35
C ALA A 284 -11.49 -16.24 -2.85
N LEU A 285 -10.39 -15.62 -2.42
CA LEU A 285 -10.23 -15.14 -1.04
C LEU A 285 -11.07 -13.87 -0.79
N ILE A 286 -11.07 -12.93 -1.72
CA ILE A 286 -11.85 -11.69 -1.62
C ILE A 286 -13.34 -11.99 -1.44
N ALA A 287 -13.88 -12.97 -2.17
CA ALA A 287 -15.29 -13.35 -2.07
C ALA A 287 -15.72 -13.78 -0.67
N THR A 288 -14.79 -14.23 0.17
CA THR A 288 -15.07 -14.59 1.57
C THR A 288 -15.07 -13.40 2.52
N THR A 289 -14.52 -12.26 2.13
CA THR A 289 -14.38 -11.08 3.00
C THR A 289 -15.70 -10.35 3.19
N ARG A 290 -15.71 -9.38 4.10
CA ARG A 290 -16.90 -8.61 4.53
C ARG A 290 -17.78 -8.09 3.40
N PHE A 291 -17.20 -7.60 2.35
CA PHE A 291 -17.94 -7.02 1.21
C PHE A 291 -17.91 -7.92 -0.03
N GLY A 292 -17.13 -9.01 -0.01
CA GLY A 292 -16.83 -9.73 -1.23
C GLY A 292 -16.24 -8.78 -2.28
N ASP A 293 -16.75 -8.85 -3.49
CA ASP A 293 -16.35 -7.98 -4.60
C ASP A 293 -17.23 -6.73 -4.77
N SER A 294 -18.23 -6.53 -3.91
CA SER A 294 -19.26 -5.49 -4.08
C SER A 294 -18.73 -4.05 -4.00
N LEU A 295 -17.59 -3.83 -3.37
CA LEU A 295 -16.90 -2.53 -3.32
C LEU A 295 -15.67 -2.48 -4.26
N LEU A 296 -15.56 -3.41 -5.20
CA LEU A 296 -14.50 -3.41 -6.19
C LEU A 296 -14.96 -2.78 -7.52
N ASP A 297 -14.05 -2.12 -8.17
CA ASP A 297 -14.17 -1.72 -9.57
C ASP A 297 -13.61 -2.83 -10.46
N ASN A 298 -14.42 -3.88 -10.64
CA ASN A 298 -14.01 -5.08 -11.38
C ASN A 298 -13.59 -4.74 -12.82
N ALA A 299 -14.29 -3.82 -13.48
CA ALA A 299 -13.93 -3.40 -14.84
C ALA A 299 -12.54 -2.75 -14.91
N ALA A 300 -12.20 -1.94 -13.89
CA ALA A 300 -10.87 -1.35 -13.81
C ALA A 300 -9.82 -2.41 -13.46
N LEU A 301 -10.11 -3.34 -12.54
CA LEU A 301 -9.17 -4.40 -12.13
C LEU A 301 -8.82 -5.32 -13.30
N ASP A 302 -9.78 -5.67 -14.15
CA ASP A 302 -9.59 -6.56 -15.30
C ASP A 302 -8.98 -5.86 -16.52
N ARG A 303 -8.98 -4.53 -16.53
CA ARG A 303 -8.42 -3.76 -17.65
C ARG A 303 -6.99 -4.22 -17.97
N TYR A 304 -6.71 -4.43 -19.22
CA TYR A 304 -5.45 -4.93 -19.77
C TYR A 304 -5.12 -6.40 -19.46
N LEU A 305 -5.87 -7.10 -18.59
CA LEU A 305 -5.52 -8.47 -18.22
C LEU A 305 -6.04 -9.50 -19.22
N ASP A 306 -7.11 -9.21 -19.93
CA ASP A 306 -7.62 -10.12 -20.95
C ASP A 306 -6.80 -10.09 -22.24
N PRO A 307 -6.50 -11.26 -22.82
CA PRO A 307 -5.87 -11.30 -24.13
C PRO A 307 -6.84 -10.72 -25.17
N ARG A 308 -6.36 -9.80 -25.97
CA ARG A 308 -7.08 -9.35 -27.16
C ARG A 308 -6.85 -10.31 -28.32
#